data_c2b7b92d55989a906cabec99c9cd86d8
#
_entry.id   c2b7b92d55989a906cabec99c9cd86d8
#
_cell.length_a   1.000
_cell.length_b   1.000
_cell.length_c   1.000
_cell.angle_alpha   90.00
_cell.angle_beta   90.00
_cell.angle_gamma   90.00
#
_symmetry.space_group_name_H-M   'P 1'
#
loop_
_entity.id
_entity.type
_entity.pdbx_description
1 polymer ?
#
loop_
_entity_poly.entity_id
_entity_poly.type
_entity_poly.pdbx_seq_one_letter_code
_entity_poly.pdbx_strand_id
1 'polypeptide(L)'
;MKKILLILSLLFLVACSNDEAKYDGAPLKIAVVGDIPKLNNEKIHFESISLNEFSEDTLHISTNFDAVMITPMMFEEASEDRFVKVYNNSKIPIIFFDSTKRHFPFTSEGLTYETANWESLNNGSHTTIYLSDVDENREDAWYFYLKNEKKLDTLYKKIFQKIESL
;
A
#
# COMPACT_ATOMS: atom_id res chain seq x y z
N MET A 1 -50.68 -14.04 -46.67
CA MET A 1 -49.92 -14.76 -45.62
C MET A 1 -48.69 -13.93 -45.32
N LYS A 2 -48.69 -13.11 -44.23
CA LYS A 2 -47.58 -12.24 -43.82
C LYS A 2 -46.74 -12.97 -42.76
N LYS A 3 -45.49 -13.30 -43.10
CA LYS A 3 -44.54 -13.88 -42.14
C LYS A 3 -44.02 -12.76 -41.27
N ILE A 4 -44.38 -12.76 -40.00
CA ILE A 4 -43.84 -11.88 -38.95
C ILE A 4 -42.53 -12.51 -38.55
N LEU A 5 -41.41 -11.83 -38.89
CA LEU A 5 -40.08 -12.18 -38.44
C LEU A 5 -39.88 -11.56 -37.07
N LEU A 6 -39.97 -12.38 -36.02
CA LEU A 6 -39.72 -11.97 -34.64
C LEU A 6 -38.20 -11.93 -34.44
N ILE A 7 -37.61 -10.74 -34.53
CA ILE A 7 -36.22 -10.53 -34.21
C ILE A 7 -36.13 -10.46 -32.67
N LEU A 8 -35.71 -11.57 -32.08
CA LEU A 8 -35.40 -11.67 -30.68
C LEU A 8 -34.02 -10.96 -30.45
N SER A 9 -34.07 -9.68 -30.13
CA SER A 9 -32.88 -8.92 -29.72
C SER A 9 -32.41 -9.42 -28.34
N LEU A 10 -31.41 -10.29 -28.33
CA LEU A 10 -30.67 -10.62 -27.10
C LEU A 10 -29.91 -9.37 -26.67
N LEU A 11 -30.47 -8.63 -25.73
CA LEU A 11 -29.76 -7.65 -24.94
C LEU A 11 -28.76 -8.41 -24.07
N PHE A 12 -27.51 -8.47 -24.51
CA PHE A 12 -26.39 -8.81 -23.65
C PHE A 12 -26.24 -7.65 -22.67
N LEU A 13 -26.83 -7.78 -21.51
CA LEU A 13 -26.47 -6.99 -20.35
C LEU A 13 -25.05 -7.43 -19.99
N VAL A 14 -24.07 -6.70 -20.52
CA VAL A 14 -22.70 -6.73 -19.96
C VAL A 14 -22.83 -6.10 -18.59
N ALA A 15 -23.05 -6.94 -17.59
CA ALA A 15 -22.83 -6.55 -16.20
C ALA A 15 -21.34 -6.25 -16.10
N CYS A 16 -20.96 -4.97 -16.12
CA CYS A 16 -19.66 -4.56 -15.64
C CYS A 16 -19.62 -4.96 -14.17
N SER A 17 -19.06 -6.12 -13.89
CA SER A 17 -18.77 -6.52 -12.53
C SER A 17 -17.67 -5.59 -12.02
N ASN A 18 -17.86 -4.99 -10.84
CA ASN A 18 -16.81 -4.22 -10.15
C ASN A 18 -15.62 -5.12 -9.74
N ASP A 19 -15.63 -6.39 -10.08
CA ASP A 19 -14.59 -7.36 -9.75
C ASP A 19 -13.24 -7.09 -10.44
N GLU A 20 -13.25 -6.37 -11.58
CA GLU A 20 -12.00 -5.96 -12.24
C GLU A 20 -11.17 -4.98 -11.40
N ALA A 21 -11.77 -4.27 -10.44
CA ALA A 21 -11.09 -3.33 -9.59
C ALA A 21 -10.37 -3.99 -8.39
N LYS A 22 -10.73 -5.23 -8.03
CA LYS A 22 -10.14 -5.93 -6.89
C LYS A 22 -8.83 -6.61 -7.26
N TYR A 23 -7.93 -6.71 -6.26
CA TYR A 23 -6.72 -7.50 -6.39
C TYR A 23 -7.08 -9.00 -6.47
N ASP A 24 -6.51 -9.68 -7.44
CA ASP A 24 -6.80 -11.08 -7.81
C ASP A 24 -5.53 -11.95 -7.94
N GLY A 25 -4.37 -11.42 -7.46
CA GLY A 25 -3.08 -12.10 -7.47
C GLY A 25 -2.92 -13.16 -6.37
N ALA A 26 -1.67 -13.46 -6.01
CA ALA A 26 -1.34 -14.38 -4.92
C ALA A 26 -1.83 -13.84 -3.57
N PRO A 27 -2.19 -14.72 -2.59
CA PRO A 27 -2.49 -14.26 -1.24
C PRO A 27 -1.30 -13.50 -0.64
N LEU A 28 -1.57 -12.33 -0.03
CA LEU A 28 -0.56 -11.51 0.65
C LEU A 28 -0.90 -11.38 2.14
N LYS A 29 0.13 -11.47 2.97
CA LYS A 29 0.05 -11.24 4.41
C LYS A 29 0.75 -9.93 4.74
N ILE A 30 0.01 -8.95 5.23
CA ILE A 30 0.47 -7.59 5.49
C ILE A 30 0.44 -7.30 6.98
N ALA A 31 1.59 -7.03 7.58
CA ALA A 31 1.67 -6.52 8.95
C ALA A 31 1.22 -5.05 8.96
N VAL A 32 0.32 -4.68 9.87
CA VAL A 32 -0.23 -3.31 9.95
C VAL A 32 0.11 -2.67 11.27
N VAL A 33 0.77 -1.53 11.20
CA VAL A 33 1.03 -0.63 12.33
C VAL A 33 0.03 0.52 12.27
N GLY A 34 -0.89 0.54 13.24
CA GLY A 34 -2.02 1.47 13.32
C GLY A 34 -3.34 0.83 12.89
N ASP A 35 -4.23 1.63 12.30
CA ASP A 35 -5.57 1.17 11.92
C ASP A 35 -5.55 0.29 10.66
N ILE A 36 -6.17 -0.89 10.76
CA ILE A 36 -6.32 -1.78 9.61
C ILE A 36 -7.29 -1.14 8.60
N PRO A 37 -6.87 -0.99 7.33
CA PRO A 37 -7.72 -0.44 6.28
C PRO A 37 -8.98 -1.27 6.07
N LYS A 38 -10.11 -0.61 5.83
CA LYS A 38 -11.38 -1.26 5.49
C LYS A 38 -11.33 -1.75 4.04
N LEU A 39 -10.82 -2.95 3.85
CA LEU A 39 -10.73 -3.62 2.56
C LEU A 39 -11.41 -4.97 2.62
N ASN A 40 -12.33 -5.23 1.69
CA ASN A 40 -12.95 -6.54 1.54
C ASN A 40 -12.30 -7.28 0.36
N ASN A 41 -11.19 -7.95 0.64
CA ASN A 41 -10.49 -8.80 -0.33
C ASN A 41 -9.92 -10.03 0.39
N GLU A 42 -10.41 -11.21 0.01
CA GLU A 42 -10.03 -12.50 0.61
C GLU A 42 -8.56 -12.90 0.37
N LYS A 43 -7.91 -12.25 -0.60
CA LYS A 43 -6.48 -12.47 -0.90
C LYS A 43 -5.54 -11.66 -0.01
N ILE A 44 -6.06 -10.68 0.73
CA ILE A 44 -5.24 -9.81 1.58
C ILE A 44 -5.54 -10.10 3.04
N HIS A 45 -4.53 -10.57 3.74
CA HIS A 45 -4.61 -10.85 5.16
C HIS A 45 -3.83 -9.80 5.96
N PHE A 46 -4.55 -9.00 6.73
CA PHE A 46 -3.96 -8.01 7.61
C PHE A 46 -3.78 -8.56 9.01
N GLU A 47 -2.63 -8.31 9.61
CA GLU A 47 -2.34 -8.64 11.01
C GLU A 47 -1.75 -7.41 11.70
N SER A 48 -2.33 -7.02 12.84
CA SER A 48 -1.87 -5.85 13.59
C SER A 48 -0.59 -6.16 14.34
N ILE A 49 0.40 -5.28 14.22
CA ILE A 49 1.62 -5.28 15.01
C ILE A 49 1.90 -3.87 15.55
N SER A 50 2.78 -3.73 16.52
CA SER A 50 3.29 -2.43 16.99
C SER A 50 4.58 -2.02 16.27
N LEU A 51 4.93 -0.73 16.33
CA LEU A 51 6.24 -0.24 15.88
C LEU A 51 7.39 -0.89 16.64
N ASN A 52 7.20 -1.17 17.92
CA ASN A 52 8.23 -1.81 18.73
C ASN A 52 8.45 -3.27 18.29
N GLU A 53 7.39 -4.05 18.06
CA GLU A 53 7.51 -5.42 17.53
C GLU A 53 8.25 -5.41 16.18
N PHE A 54 7.91 -4.46 15.29
CA PHE A 54 8.61 -4.34 14.02
C PHE A 54 10.10 -3.99 14.20
N SER A 55 10.45 -3.11 15.12
CA SER A 55 11.83 -2.68 15.33
C SER A 55 12.69 -3.72 16.08
N GLU A 56 12.09 -4.49 16.97
CA GLU A 56 12.80 -5.47 17.80
C GLU A 56 13.05 -6.79 17.07
N ASP A 57 12.17 -7.19 16.15
CA ASP A 57 12.27 -8.48 15.43
C ASP A 57 11.99 -8.36 13.93
N THR A 58 12.75 -7.49 13.25
CA THR A 58 12.64 -7.30 11.80
C THR A 58 12.83 -8.58 10.99
N LEU A 59 13.63 -9.54 11.50
CA LEU A 59 13.83 -10.82 10.83
C LEU A 59 12.56 -11.67 10.86
N HIS A 60 11.91 -11.77 12.01
CA HIS A 60 10.64 -12.48 12.14
C HIS A 60 9.57 -11.86 11.24
N ILE A 61 9.46 -10.53 11.27
CA ILE A 61 8.50 -9.81 10.44
C ILE A 61 8.75 -10.07 8.95
N SER A 62 10.01 -9.96 8.48
CA SER A 62 10.34 -10.17 7.07
C SER A 62 10.19 -11.64 6.61
N THR A 63 10.15 -12.58 7.55
CA THR A 63 9.94 -14.02 7.22
C THR A 63 8.46 -14.38 7.14
N ASN A 64 7.61 -13.67 7.89
CA ASN A 64 6.19 -14.04 8.06
C ASN A 64 5.22 -13.13 7.30
N PHE A 65 5.69 -12.00 6.76
CA PHE A 65 4.86 -11.02 6.06
C PHE A 65 5.48 -10.65 4.72
N ASP A 66 4.63 -10.26 3.77
CA ASP A 66 5.03 -9.79 2.44
C ASP A 66 5.32 -8.29 2.43
N ALA A 67 4.76 -7.54 3.38
CA ALA A 67 5.02 -6.11 3.57
C ALA A 67 4.62 -5.66 4.98
N VAL A 68 5.13 -4.49 5.40
CA VAL A 68 4.66 -3.75 6.57
C VAL A 68 3.91 -2.50 6.10
N MET A 69 2.69 -2.29 6.58
CA MET A 69 1.90 -1.10 6.31
C MET A 69 1.83 -0.23 7.55
N ILE A 70 2.16 1.05 7.41
CA ILE A 70 2.03 2.06 8.47
C ILE A 70 0.94 3.03 8.06
N THR A 71 -0.01 3.29 8.95
CA THR A 71 -1.20 4.12 8.70
C THR A 71 -1.12 5.47 9.42
N PRO A 72 -1.91 6.49 9.03
CA PRO A 72 -1.75 7.88 9.45
C PRO A 72 -1.69 8.12 10.95
N MET A 73 -2.42 7.34 11.73
CA MET A 73 -2.41 7.42 13.20
C MET A 73 -1.00 7.29 13.79
N MET A 74 -0.11 6.55 13.12
CA MET A 74 1.23 6.24 13.61
C MET A 74 2.33 7.07 12.95
N PHE A 75 2.01 7.95 11.99
CA PHE A 75 3.04 8.61 11.17
C PHE A 75 4.00 9.48 11.99
N GLU A 76 3.52 10.16 13.02
CA GLU A 76 4.41 11.01 13.83
C GLU A 76 5.41 10.14 14.61
N GLU A 77 4.94 9.11 15.31
CA GLU A 77 5.81 8.18 16.02
C GLU A 77 6.71 7.41 15.04
N ALA A 78 6.14 6.93 13.93
CA ALA A 78 6.86 6.17 12.90
C ALA A 78 7.97 6.99 12.20
N SER A 79 7.90 8.33 12.25
CA SER A 79 8.92 9.23 11.69
C SER A 79 10.00 9.64 12.70
N GLU A 80 10.01 9.07 13.90
CA GLU A 80 11.11 9.29 14.83
C GLU A 80 12.42 8.64 14.34
N ASP A 81 13.55 9.31 14.57
CA ASP A 81 14.88 8.88 14.10
C ASP A 81 15.23 7.43 14.47
N ARG A 82 14.70 6.93 15.60
CA ARG A 82 14.93 5.54 16.06
C ARG A 82 14.45 4.48 15.07
N PHE A 83 13.48 4.81 14.21
CA PHE A 83 12.93 3.87 13.22
C PHE A 83 13.57 3.98 11.83
N VAL A 84 14.30 5.05 11.54
CA VAL A 84 14.96 5.26 10.23
C VAL A 84 15.79 4.03 9.82
N LYS A 85 16.62 3.52 10.74
CA LYS A 85 17.43 2.33 10.46
C LYS A 85 16.60 1.06 10.30
N VAL A 86 15.45 0.95 10.94
CA VAL A 86 14.52 -0.18 10.80
C VAL A 86 14.01 -0.26 9.37
N TYR A 87 13.54 0.88 8.84
CA TYR A 87 13.02 0.94 7.47
C TYR A 87 14.12 0.74 6.43
N ASN A 88 15.28 1.38 6.62
CA ASN A 88 16.40 1.29 5.69
C ASN A 88 17.05 -0.09 5.65
N ASN A 89 16.86 -0.92 6.69
CA ASN A 89 17.36 -2.31 6.74
C ASN A 89 16.28 -3.37 6.54
N SER A 90 15.02 -2.95 6.31
CA SER A 90 13.93 -3.89 6.08
C SER A 90 14.17 -4.70 4.80
N LYS A 91 13.95 -6.02 4.87
CA LYS A 91 14.07 -6.93 3.71
C LYS A 91 12.75 -7.08 2.95
N ILE A 92 11.67 -6.47 3.46
CA ILE A 92 10.36 -6.43 2.81
C ILE A 92 9.90 -4.98 2.66
N PRO A 93 9.04 -4.70 1.67
CA PRO A 93 8.58 -3.34 1.41
C PRO A 93 7.78 -2.74 2.58
N ILE A 94 7.97 -1.44 2.80
CA ILE A 94 7.20 -0.64 3.75
C ILE A 94 6.17 0.18 2.97
N ILE A 95 4.92 0.12 3.40
CA ILE A 95 3.80 0.85 2.80
C ILE A 95 3.43 2.00 3.76
N PHE A 96 3.70 3.23 3.38
CA PHE A 96 3.17 4.42 4.06
C PHE A 96 1.80 4.73 3.44
N PHE A 97 0.75 4.16 4.05
CA PHE A 97 -0.60 4.18 3.52
C PHE A 97 -1.32 5.49 3.88
N ASP A 98 -1.99 6.11 2.91
CA ASP A 98 -2.67 7.41 3.06
C ASP A 98 -1.72 8.53 3.52
N SER A 99 -0.45 8.48 3.06
CA SER A 99 0.54 9.52 3.27
C SER A 99 0.58 10.47 2.08
N THR A 100 0.28 11.74 2.32
CA THR A 100 0.42 12.79 1.30
C THR A 100 1.87 13.20 1.05
N LYS A 101 2.80 12.71 1.88
CA LYS A 101 4.22 13.02 1.80
C LYS A 101 4.99 11.83 1.20
N ARG A 102 6.14 12.15 0.60
CA ARG A 102 7.12 11.14 0.20
C ARG A 102 7.67 10.39 1.42
N HIS A 103 8.43 9.31 1.20
CA HIS A 103 9.00 8.47 2.26
C HIS A 103 10.03 9.17 3.16
N PHE A 104 10.63 10.28 2.75
CA PHE A 104 11.75 10.94 3.46
C PHE A 104 11.53 11.22 4.95
N PRO A 105 10.33 11.60 5.44
CA PRO A 105 10.10 11.76 6.87
C PRO A 105 10.35 10.48 7.69
N PHE A 106 10.27 9.33 7.04
CA PHE A 106 10.44 8.03 7.70
C PHE A 106 11.84 7.44 7.50
N THR A 107 12.56 7.88 6.47
CA THR A 107 13.84 7.25 6.05
C THR A 107 15.05 8.16 6.21
N SER A 108 14.86 9.41 6.65
CA SER A 108 15.92 10.40 6.82
C SER A 108 15.95 10.93 8.26
N GLU A 109 17.09 10.85 8.92
CA GLU A 109 17.27 11.38 10.29
C GLU A 109 17.05 12.90 10.35
N GLY A 110 16.50 13.37 11.47
CA GLY A 110 16.21 14.79 11.73
C GLY A 110 14.98 15.33 11.01
N LEU A 111 14.15 14.47 10.42
CA LEU A 111 12.96 14.84 9.68
C LEU A 111 11.74 14.04 10.16
N THR A 112 10.79 14.68 10.84
CA THR A 112 9.54 14.02 11.24
C THR A 112 8.41 14.28 10.25
N TYR A 113 7.33 13.51 10.37
CA TYR A 113 6.15 13.71 9.52
C TYR A 113 5.55 15.10 9.72
N GLU A 114 5.50 15.62 10.95
CA GLU A 114 5.01 16.96 11.26
C GLU A 114 5.90 18.06 10.65
N THR A 115 7.23 17.93 10.79
CA THR A 115 8.17 18.97 10.35
C THR A 115 8.44 18.99 8.84
N ALA A 116 8.14 17.91 8.14
CA ALA A 116 8.36 17.74 6.70
C ALA A 116 7.32 18.49 5.85
N ASN A 117 7.29 19.83 5.92
CA ASN A 117 6.26 20.65 5.29
C ASN A 117 6.70 21.36 4.00
N TRP A 118 7.79 20.95 3.39
CA TRP A 118 8.23 21.50 2.10
C TRP A 118 7.36 20.97 0.95
N GLU A 119 7.09 21.83 -0.01
CA GLU A 119 6.30 21.46 -1.20
C GLU A 119 6.90 20.29 -1.98
N SER A 120 8.23 20.19 -2.02
CA SER A 120 8.94 19.08 -2.67
C SER A 120 8.72 17.72 -2.02
N LEU A 121 8.36 17.69 -0.74
CA LEU A 121 8.04 16.46 0.01
C LEU A 121 6.57 16.07 -0.06
N ASN A 122 5.68 17.05 -0.23
CA ASN A 122 4.26 16.83 -0.42
C ASN A 122 3.97 16.69 -1.92
N ASN A 123 4.05 15.48 -2.44
CA ASN A 123 3.83 15.19 -3.86
C ASN A 123 2.38 14.84 -4.20
N GLY A 124 1.46 14.90 -3.23
CA GLY A 124 0.04 14.56 -3.40
C GLY A 124 -0.22 13.06 -3.62
N SER A 125 0.73 12.19 -3.31
CA SER A 125 0.47 10.75 -3.31
C SER A 125 -0.53 10.40 -2.22
N HIS A 126 -1.27 9.31 -2.41
CA HIS A 126 -2.06 8.68 -1.35
C HIS A 126 -1.24 7.63 -0.61
N THR A 127 -0.36 6.93 -1.30
CA THR A 127 0.42 5.84 -0.70
C THR A 127 1.80 5.81 -1.32
N THR A 128 2.79 5.57 -0.50
CA THR A 128 4.16 5.32 -0.92
C THR A 128 4.57 3.91 -0.51
N ILE A 129 5.12 3.12 -1.43
CA ILE A 129 5.86 1.91 -1.12
C ILE A 129 7.34 2.25 -1.14
N TYR A 130 8.06 1.82 -0.13
CA TYR A 130 9.49 2.01 0.03
C TYR A 130 10.18 0.65 0.24
N LEU A 131 11.29 0.43 -0.43
CA LEU A 131 12.15 -0.73 -0.24
C LEU A 131 13.61 -0.30 -0.37
N SER A 132 14.43 -0.66 0.60
CA SER A 132 15.86 -0.45 0.58
C SER A 132 16.59 -1.78 0.40
N ASP A 133 17.63 -1.77 -0.41
CA ASP A 133 18.58 -2.87 -0.54
C ASP A 133 19.97 -2.34 -0.15
N VAL A 134 20.33 -2.58 1.11
CA VAL A 134 21.60 -2.10 1.68
C VAL A 134 22.80 -2.77 1.01
N ASP A 135 22.65 -4.03 0.60
CA ASP A 135 23.73 -4.80 -0.01
C ASP A 135 24.06 -4.28 -1.42
N GLU A 136 23.04 -3.80 -2.14
CA GLU A 136 23.18 -3.17 -3.46
C GLU A 136 23.32 -1.64 -3.38
N ASN A 137 23.27 -1.05 -2.19
CA ASN A 137 23.20 0.40 -1.97
C ASN A 137 22.13 1.06 -2.84
N ARG A 138 20.95 0.44 -2.89
CA ARG A 138 19.80 0.87 -3.69
C ARG A 138 18.61 1.17 -2.80
N GLU A 139 17.87 2.20 -3.19
CA GLU A 139 16.67 2.67 -2.55
C GLU A 139 15.60 2.90 -3.62
N ASP A 140 14.48 2.23 -3.48
CA ASP A 140 13.37 2.33 -4.41
C ASP A 140 12.12 2.87 -3.69
N ALA A 141 11.41 3.80 -4.34
CA ALA A 141 10.14 4.32 -3.84
C ALA A 141 9.11 4.46 -4.97
N TRP A 142 7.91 3.93 -4.74
CA TRP A 142 6.80 4.00 -5.69
C TRP A 142 5.65 4.78 -5.08
N TYR A 143 5.13 5.77 -5.82
CA TYR A 143 4.08 6.68 -5.38
C TYR A 143 2.77 6.38 -6.11
N PHE A 144 1.71 6.19 -5.33
CA PHE A 144 0.38 5.88 -5.81
C PHE A 144 -0.57 7.03 -5.52
N TYR A 145 -1.35 7.43 -6.53
CA TYR A 145 -2.21 8.60 -6.46
C TYR A 145 -3.67 8.19 -6.52
N LEU A 146 -4.48 8.68 -5.56
CA LEU A 146 -5.92 8.49 -5.54
C LEU A 146 -6.58 9.68 -6.24
N LYS A 147 -7.21 9.43 -7.40
CA LYS A 147 -7.90 10.48 -8.16
C LYS A 147 -9.26 10.86 -7.57
N ASN A 148 -9.95 9.90 -6.98
CA ASN A 148 -11.18 10.07 -6.21
C ASN A 148 -11.44 8.78 -5.40
N GLU A 149 -12.22 8.89 -4.33
CA GLU A 149 -12.50 7.77 -3.41
C GLU A 149 -13.20 6.58 -4.07
N LYS A 150 -13.98 6.79 -5.13
CA LYS A 150 -14.61 5.69 -5.89
C LYS A 150 -13.61 4.77 -6.58
N LYS A 151 -12.33 5.18 -6.64
CA LYS A 151 -11.22 4.40 -7.23
C LYS A 151 -10.28 3.80 -6.18
N LEU A 152 -10.70 3.77 -4.93
CA LEU A 152 -9.88 3.23 -3.84
C LEU A 152 -9.55 1.75 -4.07
N ASP A 153 -10.51 0.91 -4.48
CA ASP A 153 -10.25 -0.50 -4.80
C ASP A 153 -9.22 -0.67 -5.92
N THR A 154 -9.30 0.19 -6.95
CA THR A 154 -8.31 0.20 -8.04
C THR A 154 -6.92 0.60 -7.54
N LEU A 155 -6.84 1.53 -6.59
CA LEU A 155 -5.59 1.91 -5.94
C LEU A 155 -5.01 0.74 -5.13
N TYR A 156 -5.83 0.08 -4.31
CA TYR A 156 -5.44 -1.11 -3.57
C TYR A 156 -4.91 -2.20 -4.49
N LYS A 157 -5.63 -2.50 -5.60
CA LYS A 157 -5.16 -3.47 -6.59
C LYS A 157 -3.74 -3.16 -7.06
N LYS A 158 -3.45 -1.91 -7.41
CA LYS A 158 -2.13 -1.49 -7.87
C LYS A 158 -1.04 -1.61 -6.79
N ILE A 159 -1.37 -1.25 -5.54
CA ILE A 159 -0.47 -1.38 -4.40
C ILE A 159 -0.09 -2.85 -4.21
N PHE A 160 -1.07 -3.76 -4.14
CA PHE A 160 -0.81 -5.18 -3.90
C PHE A 160 -0.15 -5.88 -5.10
N GLN A 161 -0.51 -5.51 -6.33
CA GLN A 161 0.23 -5.98 -7.51
C GLN A 161 1.70 -5.56 -7.47
N LYS A 162 2.00 -4.35 -6.96
CA LYS A 162 3.37 -3.92 -6.78
C LYS A 162 4.09 -4.75 -5.72
N ILE A 163 3.45 -5.00 -4.57
CA ILE A 163 4.03 -5.87 -3.51
C ILE A 163 4.32 -7.26 -4.07
N GLU A 164 3.36 -7.88 -4.78
CA GLU A 164 3.53 -9.21 -5.39
C GLU A 164 4.71 -9.27 -6.38
N SER A 165 5.08 -8.15 -6.99
CA SER A 165 6.15 -8.06 -7.98
C SER A 165 7.54 -7.80 -7.41
N LEU A 166 7.67 -7.56 -6.10
CA LEU A 166 8.94 -7.29 -5.42
C LEU A 166 9.54 -8.55 -4.82
#